data_8cff27be1147aa7ae5663132e453080a
#
_entry.id   8cff27be1147aa7ae5663132e453080a
#
_cell.length_a   1.000
_cell.length_b   1.000
_cell.length_c   1.000
_cell.angle_alpha   90.00
_cell.angle_beta   90.00
_cell.angle_gamma   90.00
#
_symmetry.space_group_name_H-M   'P 1'
#
loop_
_entity.id
_entity.type
_entity.pdbx_description
1 polymer ?
#
loop_
_entity_poly.entity_id
_entity_poly.type
_entity_poly.pdbx_seq_one_letter_code
_entity_poly.pdbx_strand_id
1 'polypeptide(L)'
;EKKRGQVVAYEQITLYGLILVGRRPVHFGPIDPVTSRELFIREGLVGGEIQSRAKCLAANKRLLEELDELEAKARRRDILADEETLYAFYEARLPAEIHQTATFDSWYRMGSQKDANLLIMREEDVLAREASEVTAAQYPDSMQVGELRLPLSYHFEPGHPRDGVTVRVPAPLLPSLPGERLEWLVPGLLEAKCVALIRNLPQACLLYT
;
A
#
# COMPACT_ATOMS: atom_id res chain seq x y z
N GLU A 1 -9.74 -5.32 18.00
CA GLU A 1 -10.51 -6.53 17.63
C GLU A 1 -11.03 -6.35 16.20
N LYS A 2 -10.40 -7.00 15.20
CA LYS A 2 -10.72 -6.85 13.76
C LYS A 2 -12.17 -7.17 13.43
N LYS A 3 -12.76 -8.21 14.02
CA LYS A 3 -14.12 -8.67 13.70
C LYS A 3 -15.21 -7.64 14.03
N ARG A 4 -15.03 -6.89 15.11
CA ARG A 4 -15.97 -5.83 15.53
C ARG A 4 -15.49 -4.44 15.15
N GLY A 5 -14.24 -4.32 14.69
CA GLY A 5 -13.60 -3.06 14.36
C GLY A 5 -13.65 -2.07 15.52
N GLN A 6 -13.30 -2.54 16.72
CA GLN A 6 -13.27 -1.76 17.95
C GLN A 6 -11.99 -2.04 18.73
N VAL A 7 -11.54 -1.06 19.49
CA VAL A 7 -10.41 -1.23 20.41
C VAL A 7 -10.89 -1.95 21.67
N VAL A 8 -10.15 -2.98 22.06
CA VAL A 8 -10.44 -3.81 23.23
C VAL A 8 -9.25 -3.76 24.16
N ALA A 9 -9.49 -3.45 25.42
CA ALA A 9 -8.53 -3.63 26.51
C ALA A 9 -8.84 -4.91 27.29
N TYR A 10 -7.89 -5.35 28.10
CA TYR A 10 -8.09 -6.47 29.04
C TYR A 10 -8.00 -5.94 30.44
N GLU A 11 -9.08 -6.14 31.20
CA GLU A 11 -9.08 -5.82 32.63
C GLU A 11 -8.76 -7.05 33.49
N GLN A 12 -8.16 -6.79 34.62
CA GLN A 12 -7.92 -7.77 35.68
C GLN A 12 -8.59 -7.27 36.94
N ILE A 13 -9.41 -8.12 37.55
CA ILE A 13 -10.08 -7.80 38.80
C ILE A 13 -9.35 -8.52 39.93
N THR A 14 -8.91 -7.75 40.92
CA THR A 14 -8.21 -8.28 42.09
C THR A 14 -8.92 -7.85 43.38
N LEU A 15 -8.91 -8.71 44.39
CA LEU A 15 -9.37 -8.42 45.75
C LEU A 15 -8.26 -8.80 46.73
N TYR A 16 -7.75 -7.84 47.49
CA TYR A 16 -6.64 -8.05 48.43
C TYR A 16 -5.45 -8.83 47.86
N GLY A 17 -5.10 -8.57 46.58
CA GLY A 17 -4.02 -9.27 45.89
C GLY A 17 -4.41 -10.62 45.28
N LEU A 18 -5.59 -11.14 45.54
CA LEU A 18 -6.10 -12.34 44.86
C LEU A 18 -6.74 -11.97 43.54
N ILE A 19 -6.33 -12.65 42.47
CA ILE A 19 -6.90 -12.46 41.14
C ILE A 19 -8.27 -13.17 41.10
N LEU A 20 -9.35 -12.39 41.01
CA LEU A 20 -10.71 -12.91 40.85
C LEU A 20 -11.04 -13.16 39.38
N VAL A 21 -10.60 -12.25 38.51
CA VAL A 21 -10.74 -12.36 37.05
C VAL A 21 -9.40 -11.98 36.42
N GLY A 22 -8.76 -12.92 35.75
CA GLY A 22 -7.40 -12.73 35.26
C GLY A 22 -7.32 -11.88 33.99
N ARG A 23 -8.27 -12.07 33.06
CA ARG A 23 -8.24 -11.39 31.76
C ARG A 23 -9.63 -11.33 31.16
N ARG A 24 -10.31 -10.20 31.33
CA ARG A 24 -11.63 -9.95 30.73
C ARG A 24 -11.52 -8.90 29.64
N PRO A 25 -11.93 -9.20 28.40
CA PRO A 25 -11.95 -8.18 27.36
C PRO A 25 -13.05 -7.16 27.63
N VAL A 26 -12.70 -5.87 27.55
CA VAL A 26 -13.63 -4.75 27.71
C VAL A 26 -13.49 -3.80 26.54
N HIS A 27 -14.60 -3.18 26.14
CA HIS A 27 -14.58 -2.14 25.11
C HIS A 27 -13.82 -0.92 25.65
N PHE A 28 -12.72 -0.55 24.97
CA PHE A 28 -11.82 0.50 25.46
C PHE A 28 -12.32 1.91 25.14
N GLY A 29 -13.17 2.07 24.10
CA GLY A 29 -13.69 3.36 23.65
C GLY A 29 -14.28 4.26 24.76
N PRO A 30 -15.14 3.74 25.67
CA PRO A 30 -15.66 4.52 26.77
C PRO A 30 -14.63 4.87 27.86
N ILE A 31 -13.53 4.11 27.96
CA ILE A 31 -12.48 4.30 28.97
C ILE A 31 -11.52 5.39 28.50
N ASP A 32 -11.07 5.30 27.26
CA ASP A 32 -10.20 6.29 26.63
C ASP A 32 -10.59 6.48 25.15
N PRO A 33 -11.49 7.41 24.88
CA PRO A 33 -11.96 7.70 23.51
C PRO A 33 -10.84 8.22 22.59
N VAL A 34 -9.87 8.96 23.16
CA VAL A 34 -8.79 9.58 22.36
C VAL A 34 -7.86 8.50 21.81
N THR A 35 -7.31 7.66 22.68
CA THR A 35 -6.45 6.56 22.27
C THR A 35 -7.21 5.55 21.41
N SER A 36 -8.49 5.30 21.69
CA SER A 36 -9.31 4.40 20.87
C SER A 36 -9.52 4.94 19.46
N ARG A 37 -9.71 6.26 19.30
CA ARG A 37 -9.85 6.91 18.01
C ARG A 37 -8.54 6.87 17.23
N GLU A 38 -7.42 7.17 17.86
CA GLU A 38 -6.10 7.09 17.23
C GLU A 38 -5.84 5.67 16.70
N LEU A 39 -6.01 4.65 17.52
CA LEU A 39 -5.82 3.25 17.12
C LEU A 39 -6.83 2.82 16.03
N PHE A 40 -8.07 3.30 16.10
CA PHE A 40 -9.07 3.01 15.07
C PHE A 40 -8.67 3.59 13.72
N ILE A 41 -8.12 4.82 13.69
CA ILE A 41 -7.65 5.43 12.44
C ILE A 41 -6.39 4.71 11.94
N ARG A 42 -5.35 4.53 12.77
CA ARG A 42 -4.08 3.93 12.37
C ARG A 42 -4.26 2.48 11.91
N GLU A 43 -4.75 1.63 12.76
CA GLU A 43 -4.86 0.19 12.47
C GLU A 43 -6.08 -0.12 11.59
N GLY A 44 -7.19 0.56 11.87
CA GLY A 44 -8.46 0.28 11.21
C GLY A 44 -8.55 0.84 9.81
N LEU A 45 -8.38 2.15 9.66
CA LEU A 45 -8.59 2.86 8.38
C LEU A 45 -7.33 2.87 7.53
N VAL A 46 -6.19 3.27 8.09
CA VAL A 46 -4.90 3.32 7.38
C VAL A 46 -4.38 1.91 7.16
N GLY A 47 -4.31 1.08 8.20
CA GLY A 47 -3.89 -0.32 8.09
C GLY A 47 -4.89 -1.25 7.41
N GLY A 48 -6.12 -0.76 7.12
CA GLY A 48 -7.13 -1.52 6.39
C GLY A 48 -7.71 -2.73 7.15
N GLU A 49 -7.60 -2.75 8.48
CA GLU A 49 -7.97 -3.90 9.30
C GLU A 49 -9.47 -3.97 9.64
N ILE A 50 -10.27 -2.95 9.31
CA ILE A 50 -11.71 -2.95 9.57
C ILE A 50 -12.50 -3.61 8.44
N GLN A 51 -13.60 -4.25 8.82
CA GLN A 51 -14.57 -4.77 7.86
C GLN A 51 -15.74 -3.79 7.74
N SER A 52 -15.71 -2.93 6.75
CA SER A 52 -16.74 -1.94 6.46
C SER A 52 -17.19 -2.03 5.00
N ARG A 53 -18.44 -1.62 4.73
CA ARG A 53 -19.01 -1.50 3.39
C ARG A 53 -18.90 -0.08 2.82
N ALA A 54 -18.19 0.81 3.49
CA ALA A 54 -17.97 2.19 3.04
C ALA A 54 -17.19 2.19 1.71
N LYS A 55 -17.78 2.79 0.68
CA LYS A 55 -17.20 2.83 -0.68
C LYS A 55 -15.86 3.55 -0.73
N CYS A 56 -15.68 4.56 0.15
CA CYS A 56 -14.42 5.30 0.22
C CYS A 56 -13.23 4.38 0.53
N LEU A 57 -13.39 3.37 1.40
CA LEU A 57 -12.28 2.47 1.76
C LEU A 57 -11.81 1.64 0.56
N ALA A 58 -12.75 1.13 -0.24
CA ALA A 58 -12.40 0.39 -1.46
C ALA A 58 -11.75 1.30 -2.52
N ALA A 59 -12.24 2.54 -2.66
CA ALA A 59 -11.68 3.52 -3.58
C ALA A 59 -10.27 3.95 -3.15
N ASN A 60 -10.08 4.26 -1.87
CA ASN A 60 -8.80 4.67 -1.32
C ASN A 60 -7.77 3.53 -1.41
N LYS A 61 -8.16 2.30 -1.06
CA LYS A 61 -7.30 1.13 -1.20
C LYS A 61 -6.80 0.96 -2.63
N ARG A 62 -7.70 1.09 -3.61
CA ARG A 62 -7.34 1.01 -5.02
C ARG A 62 -6.35 2.10 -5.43
N LEU A 63 -6.57 3.35 -5.01
CA LEU A 63 -5.66 4.45 -5.27
C LEU A 63 -4.26 4.18 -4.67
N LEU A 64 -4.20 3.70 -3.42
CA LEU A 64 -2.94 3.37 -2.77
C LEU A 64 -2.22 2.22 -3.47
N GLU A 65 -2.94 1.18 -3.92
CA GLU A 65 -2.39 0.08 -4.71
C GLU A 65 -1.84 0.56 -6.07
N GLU A 66 -2.54 1.48 -6.76
CA GLU A 66 -2.08 2.09 -8.01
C GLU A 66 -0.79 2.91 -7.81
N LEU A 67 -0.67 3.63 -6.69
CA LEU A 67 0.54 4.40 -6.34
C LEU A 67 1.71 3.50 -5.91
N ASP A 68 1.45 2.42 -5.17
CA ASP A 68 2.47 1.43 -4.81
C ASP A 68 3.06 0.75 -6.08
N GLU A 69 2.21 0.47 -7.08
CA GLU A 69 2.68 0.01 -8.39
C GLU A 69 3.56 1.05 -9.10
N LEU A 70 3.25 2.35 -8.97
CA LEU A 70 4.09 3.41 -9.52
C LEU A 70 5.45 3.49 -8.81
N GLU A 71 5.48 3.34 -7.48
CA GLU A 71 6.73 3.24 -6.72
C GLU A 71 7.59 2.05 -7.16
N ALA A 72 6.93 0.89 -7.34
CA ALA A 72 7.61 -0.31 -7.83
C ALA A 72 8.18 -0.12 -9.25
N LYS A 73 7.45 0.55 -10.14
CA LYS A 73 7.89 0.89 -11.51
C LYS A 73 9.08 1.86 -11.47
N ALA A 74 8.97 2.93 -10.71
CA ALA A 74 10.01 3.95 -10.57
C ALA A 74 11.24 3.48 -9.79
N ARG A 75 11.16 2.34 -9.10
CA ARG A 75 12.14 1.85 -8.11
C ARG A 75 12.46 2.91 -7.04
N ARG A 76 11.44 3.60 -6.57
CA ARG A 76 11.50 4.67 -5.57
C ARG A 76 10.46 4.37 -4.49
N ARG A 77 10.72 4.85 -3.27
CA ARG A 77 9.81 4.73 -2.12
C ARG A 77 9.47 6.09 -1.52
N ASP A 78 9.52 7.12 -2.31
CA ASP A 78 9.26 8.50 -1.90
C ASP A 78 8.12 9.18 -2.69
N ILE A 79 7.32 8.38 -3.40
CA ILE A 79 6.17 8.85 -4.18
C ILE A 79 4.91 8.84 -3.32
N LEU A 80 4.69 7.73 -2.59
CA LEU A 80 3.54 7.60 -1.70
C LEU A 80 3.80 8.32 -0.37
N ALA A 81 2.77 9.01 0.11
CA ALA A 81 2.78 9.62 1.43
C ALA A 81 2.92 8.57 2.53
N ASP A 82 3.55 8.93 3.62
CA ASP A 82 3.74 8.08 4.78
C ASP A 82 2.43 7.83 5.56
N GLU A 83 2.46 6.88 6.48
CA GLU A 83 1.31 6.56 7.33
C GLU A 83 0.81 7.76 8.14
N GLU A 84 1.69 8.70 8.49
CA GLU A 84 1.32 9.89 9.26
C GLU A 84 0.48 10.86 8.42
N THR A 85 0.79 11.00 7.14
CA THR A 85 -0.02 11.79 6.20
C THR A 85 -1.39 11.14 5.99
N LEU A 86 -1.46 9.82 5.84
CA LEU A 86 -2.72 9.08 5.73
C LEU A 86 -3.55 9.18 7.03
N TYR A 87 -2.90 9.11 8.18
CA TYR A 87 -3.53 9.32 9.48
C TYR A 87 -4.13 10.73 9.56
N ALA A 88 -3.35 11.77 9.25
CA ALA A 88 -3.78 13.15 9.28
C ALA A 88 -4.96 13.42 8.34
N PHE A 89 -5.02 12.76 7.17
CA PHE A 89 -6.16 12.84 6.25
C PHE A 89 -7.46 12.41 6.91
N TYR A 90 -7.46 11.26 7.60
CA TYR A 90 -8.65 10.76 8.29
C TYR A 90 -8.94 11.56 9.55
N GLU A 91 -7.91 11.92 10.34
CA GLU A 91 -8.07 12.66 11.58
C GLU A 91 -8.76 14.01 11.36
N ALA A 92 -8.39 14.74 10.33
CA ALA A 92 -8.96 16.04 10.00
C ALA A 92 -10.43 15.99 9.53
N ARG A 93 -10.88 14.83 9.02
CA ARG A 93 -12.20 14.68 8.38
C ARG A 93 -13.20 13.87 9.20
N LEU A 94 -12.74 13.09 10.16
CA LEU A 94 -13.61 12.27 11.01
C LEU A 94 -14.03 13.03 12.27
N PRO A 95 -15.32 13.00 12.66
CA PRO A 95 -15.76 13.47 13.96
C PRO A 95 -15.05 12.76 15.13
N ALA A 96 -14.91 13.48 16.24
CA ALA A 96 -14.19 12.99 17.42
C ALA A 96 -14.82 11.73 18.06
N GLU A 97 -16.12 11.52 17.88
CA GLU A 97 -16.87 10.41 18.46
C GLU A 97 -16.67 9.08 17.71
N ILE A 98 -15.98 9.11 16.55
CA ILE A 98 -15.79 7.91 15.72
C ILE A 98 -14.51 7.20 16.14
N HIS A 99 -14.68 6.09 16.85
CA HIS A 99 -13.61 5.21 17.35
C HIS A 99 -13.91 3.72 17.17
N GLN A 100 -14.93 3.37 16.37
CA GLN A 100 -15.29 1.99 16.04
C GLN A 100 -16.05 1.91 14.70
N THR A 101 -16.03 0.74 14.06
CA THR A 101 -16.65 0.53 12.74
C THR A 101 -18.14 0.83 12.71
N ALA A 102 -18.90 0.47 13.75
CA ALA A 102 -20.34 0.67 13.77
C ALA A 102 -20.74 2.16 13.72
N THR A 103 -20.04 3.02 14.48
CA THR A 103 -20.26 4.47 14.45
C THR A 103 -19.77 5.07 13.13
N PHE A 104 -18.63 4.61 12.63
CA PHE A 104 -18.09 4.99 11.32
C PHE A 104 -19.08 4.70 10.18
N ASP A 105 -19.58 3.47 10.08
CA ASP A 105 -20.52 3.07 9.02
C ASP A 105 -21.82 3.87 9.05
N SER A 106 -22.33 4.14 10.27
CA SER A 106 -23.56 4.93 10.42
C SER A 106 -23.35 6.37 10.00
N TRP A 107 -22.26 6.98 10.42
CA TRP A 107 -21.90 8.35 10.05
C TRP A 107 -21.62 8.45 8.53
N TYR A 108 -20.80 7.54 7.99
CA TYR A 108 -20.47 7.56 6.56
C TYR A 108 -21.71 7.37 5.67
N ARG A 109 -22.62 6.47 6.04
CA ARG A 109 -23.87 6.26 5.29
C ARG A 109 -24.72 7.53 5.22
N MET A 110 -24.83 8.30 6.29
CA MET A 110 -25.58 9.56 6.29
C MET A 110 -24.83 10.67 5.54
N GLY A 111 -23.52 10.76 5.72
CA GLY A 111 -22.68 11.76 5.10
C GLY A 111 -22.55 11.58 3.60
N SER A 112 -22.38 10.33 3.13
CA SER A 112 -22.20 10.00 1.70
C SER A 112 -23.45 10.26 0.85
N GLN A 113 -24.61 10.40 1.45
CA GLN A 113 -25.83 10.84 0.75
C GLN A 113 -25.78 12.33 0.37
N LYS A 114 -25.06 13.14 1.14
CA LYS A 114 -24.89 14.59 0.92
C LYS A 114 -23.63 14.89 0.11
N ASP A 115 -22.56 14.13 0.34
CA ASP A 115 -21.29 14.25 -0.36
C ASP A 115 -20.82 12.86 -0.82
N ALA A 116 -20.92 12.63 -2.12
CA ALA A 116 -20.50 11.36 -2.74
C ALA A 116 -18.98 11.11 -2.62
N ASN A 117 -18.19 12.18 -2.45
CA ASN A 117 -16.74 12.15 -2.33
C ASN A 117 -16.25 12.15 -0.87
N LEU A 118 -17.19 12.00 0.08
CA LEU A 118 -16.84 11.95 1.50
C LEU A 118 -15.75 10.89 1.76
N LEU A 119 -14.61 11.32 2.32
CA LEU A 119 -13.44 10.50 2.61
C LEU A 119 -12.81 9.78 1.40
N ILE A 120 -13.10 10.19 0.17
CA ILE A 120 -12.37 9.70 -0.99
C ILE A 120 -11.05 10.49 -1.10
N MET A 121 -9.94 9.79 -1.06
CA MET A 121 -8.60 10.35 -1.28
C MET A 121 -8.41 10.69 -2.75
N ARG A 122 -7.68 11.75 -3.01
CA ARG A 122 -7.16 12.13 -4.33
C ARG A 122 -5.67 11.94 -4.35
N GLU A 123 -5.08 11.88 -5.53
CA GLU A 123 -3.62 11.79 -5.68
C GLU A 123 -2.91 12.89 -4.88
N GLU A 124 -3.42 14.12 -4.90
CA GLU A 124 -2.87 15.26 -4.16
C GLU A 124 -2.84 15.07 -2.63
N ASP A 125 -3.72 14.24 -2.07
CA ASP A 125 -3.78 13.93 -0.63
C ASP A 125 -2.71 12.90 -0.22
N VAL A 126 -2.21 12.11 -1.18
CA VAL A 126 -1.39 10.92 -0.89
C VAL A 126 -0.08 10.86 -1.67
N LEU A 127 0.21 11.84 -2.54
CA LEU A 127 1.50 11.98 -3.21
C LEU A 127 2.44 12.84 -2.36
N ALA A 128 3.58 12.27 -1.99
CA ALA A 128 4.67 13.01 -1.37
C ALA A 128 5.50 13.79 -2.40
N ARG A 129 5.58 13.28 -3.64
CA ARG A 129 6.28 13.92 -4.79
C ARG A 129 5.57 13.60 -6.11
N GLU A 130 5.77 14.47 -7.10
CA GLU A 130 5.27 14.23 -8.46
C GLU A 130 5.93 13.00 -9.08
N ALA A 131 5.09 12.06 -9.55
CA ALA A 131 5.49 10.86 -10.26
C ALA A 131 5.66 11.10 -11.78
N SER A 132 5.97 12.34 -12.19
CA SER A 132 6.00 12.79 -13.58
C SER A 132 6.97 12.04 -14.51
N GLU A 133 7.93 11.32 -13.92
CA GLU A 133 8.93 10.54 -14.66
C GLU A 133 8.46 9.11 -15.00
N VAL A 134 7.35 8.64 -14.43
CA VAL A 134 6.85 7.28 -14.66
C VAL A 134 5.81 7.28 -15.78
N THR A 135 6.22 6.92 -16.97
CA THR A 135 5.34 6.85 -18.14
C THR A 135 5.05 5.41 -18.55
N ALA A 136 3.88 5.17 -19.14
CA ALA A 136 3.53 3.84 -19.70
C ALA A 136 4.49 3.39 -20.82
N ALA A 137 5.19 4.33 -21.46
CA ALA A 137 6.22 4.02 -22.46
C ALA A 137 7.50 3.48 -21.84
N GLN A 138 7.88 3.98 -20.66
CA GLN A 138 9.05 3.51 -19.91
C GLN A 138 8.76 2.24 -19.12
N TYR A 139 7.55 2.13 -18.57
CA TYR A 139 7.12 1.01 -17.71
C TYR A 139 5.79 0.41 -18.20
N PRO A 140 5.81 -0.32 -19.34
CA PRO A 140 4.61 -0.89 -19.93
C PRO A 140 4.04 -2.02 -19.05
N ASP A 141 2.71 -2.14 -19.01
CA ASP A 141 2.01 -3.22 -18.26
C ASP A 141 2.03 -4.56 -19.01
N SER A 142 2.57 -4.58 -20.23
CA SER A 142 2.69 -5.80 -21.02
C SER A 142 3.84 -5.71 -22.01
N MET A 143 4.43 -6.86 -22.31
CA MET A 143 5.44 -7.03 -23.35
C MET A 143 4.84 -7.77 -24.54
N GLN A 144 5.11 -7.29 -25.76
CA GLN A 144 4.72 -7.97 -26.97
C GLN A 144 5.83 -8.89 -27.46
N VAL A 145 5.49 -10.16 -27.71
CA VAL A 145 6.39 -11.17 -28.27
C VAL A 145 5.68 -11.83 -29.44
N GLY A 146 6.02 -11.42 -30.66
CA GLY A 146 5.25 -11.79 -31.86
C GLY A 146 3.81 -11.25 -31.78
N GLU A 147 2.83 -12.14 -31.90
CA GLU A 147 1.40 -11.80 -31.74
C GLU A 147 0.90 -11.87 -30.31
N LEU A 148 1.73 -12.33 -29.38
CA LEU A 148 1.36 -12.54 -27.98
C LEU A 148 1.61 -11.29 -27.15
N ARG A 149 0.64 -10.95 -26.33
CA ARG A 149 0.75 -9.90 -25.31
C ARG A 149 0.88 -10.54 -23.93
N LEU A 150 2.06 -10.43 -23.33
CA LEU A 150 2.40 -11.03 -22.04
C LEU A 150 2.31 -9.95 -20.94
N PRO A 151 1.56 -10.18 -19.85
CA PRO A 151 1.47 -9.22 -18.76
C PRO A 151 2.78 -9.13 -17.99
N LEU A 152 3.15 -7.91 -17.63
CA LEU A 152 4.27 -7.57 -16.77
C LEU A 152 3.77 -7.17 -15.40
N SER A 153 4.54 -7.48 -14.37
CA SER A 153 4.37 -6.97 -13.03
C SER A 153 5.71 -6.48 -12.50
N TYR A 154 5.66 -5.42 -11.70
CA TYR A 154 6.83 -4.77 -11.14
C TYR A 154 6.85 -5.00 -9.64
N HIS A 155 8.01 -5.24 -9.08
CA HIS A 155 8.22 -5.38 -7.66
C HIS A 155 9.52 -4.70 -7.27
N PHE A 156 9.48 -3.89 -6.21
CA PHE A 156 10.66 -3.20 -5.73
C PHE A 156 10.94 -3.56 -4.27
N GLU A 157 11.78 -4.56 -4.08
CA GLU A 157 12.26 -4.99 -2.78
C GLU A 157 13.69 -5.52 -2.94
N PRO A 158 14.71 -4.67 -2.78
CA PRO A 158 16.11 -5.06 -2.95
C PRO A 158 16.47 -6.29 -2.12
N GLY A 159 16.99 -7.33 -2.79
CA GLY A 159 17.33 -8.62 -2.18
C GLY A 159 16.21 -9.66 -2.18
N HIS A 160 14.99 -9.31 -2.54
CA HIS A 160 13.91 -10.27 -2.70
C HIS A 160 14.03 -11.02 -4.05
N PRO A 161 13.73 -12.35 -4.14
CA PRO A 161 13.84 -13.12 -5.39
C PRO A 161 12.97 -12.61 -6.54
N ARG A 162 11.94 -11.81 -6.25
CA ARG A 162 11.04 -11.20 -7.24
C ARG A 162 11.33 -9.73 -7.49
N ASP A 163 12.41 -9.17 -6.94
CA ASP A 163 12.77 -7.77 -7.19
C ASP A 163 12.99 -7.53 -8.69
N GLY A 164 12.37 -6.50 -9.24
CA GLY A 164 12.47 -6.14 -10.65
C GLY A 164 11.18 -6.36 -11.45
N VAL A 165 11.32 -6.81 -12.70
CA VAL A 165 10.21 -7.06 -13.63
C VAL A 165 9.95 -8.55 -13.76
N THR A 166 8.71 -8.94 -13.55
CA THR A 166 8.24 -10.32 -13.75
C THR A 166 7.31 -10.38 -14.95
N VAL A 167 7.63 -11.23 -15.92
CA VAL A 167 6.73 -11.56 -17.02
C VAL A 167 5.98 -12.85 -16.72
N ARG A 168 4.66 -12.84 -16.88
CA ARG A 168 3.85 -14.05 -16.72
C ARG A 168 3.65 -14.73 -18.08
N VAL A 169 4.18 -15.95 -18.21
CA VAL A 169 4.20 -16.72 -19.45
C VAL A 169 3.44 -18.03 -19.26
N PRO A 170 2.48 -18.38 -20.15
CA PRO A 170 1.93 -19.72 -20.21
C PRO A 170 3.01 -20.77 -20.51
N ALA A 171 3.05 -21.86 -19.76
CA ALA A 171 4.10 -22.87 -19.86
C ALA A 171 4.35 -23.40 -21.29
N PRO A 172 3.35 -23.62 -22.15
CA PRO A 172 3.56 -24.05 -23.53
C PRO A 172 4.35 -23.06 -24.41
N LEU A 173 4.37 -21.78 -24.03
CA LEU A 173 5.03 -20.69 -24.80
C LEU A 173 6.48 -20.44 -24.36
N LEU A 174 6.91 -21.01 -23.24
CA LEU A 174 8.26 -20.82 -22.72
C LEU A 174 9.37 -21.12 -23.76
N PRO A 175 9.31 -22.23 -24.54
CA PRO A 175 10.37 -22.53 -25.53
C PRO A 175 10.44 -21.54 -26.70
N SER A 176 9.37 -20.78 -26.97
CA SER A 176 9.30 -19.82 -28.07
C SER A 176 9.69 -18.40 -27.67
N LEU A 177 10.00 -18.15 -26.39
CA LEU A 177 10.42 -16.84 -25.94
C LEU A 177 11.87 -16.55 -26.30
N PRO A 178 12.17 -15.43 -26.97
CA PRO A 178 13.54 -15.01 -27.22
C PRO A 178 14.18 -14.54 -25.91
N GLY A 179 15.15 -15.29 -25.40
CA GLY A 179 15.88 -14.98 -24.16
C GLY A 179 16.50 -13.59 -24.19
N GLU A 180 17.10 -13.21 -25.31
CA GLU A 180 17.66 -11.87 -25.52
C GLU A 180 16.67 -10.73 -25.24
N ARG A 181 15.37 -10.90 -25.58
CA ARG A 181 14.35 -9.88 -25.33
C ARG A 181 14.11 -9.67 -23.84
N LEU A 182 14.23 -10.73 -23.03
CA LEU A 182 14.07 -10.66 -21.58
C LEU A 182 15.26 -9.98 -20.91
N GLU A 183 16.46 -10.13 -21.48
CA GLU A 183 17.67 -9.47 -20.98
C GLU A 183 17.62 -7.95 -21.09
N TRP A 184 16.91 -7.41 -22.10
CA TRP A 184 16.78 -5.96 -22.30
C TRP A 184 15.84 -5.27 -21.32
N LEU A 185 15.11 -6.02 -20.50
CA LEU A 185 14.15 -5.50 -19.53
C LEU A 185 13.09 -4.57 -20.17
N VAL A 186 12.67 -3.55 -19.43
CA VAL A 186 11.81 -2.47 -19.90
C VAL A 186 12.62 -1.17 -20.05
N PRO A 187 12.21 -0.23 -20.91
CA PRO A 187 12.99 0.99 -21.18
C PRO A 187 13.38 1.76 -19.92
N GLY A 188 12.46 1.90 -18.94
CA GLY A 188 12.73 2.64 -17.72
C GLY A 188 13.77 2.00 -16.78
N LEU A 189 14.08 0.70 -16.94
CA LEU A 189 15.11 0.02 -16.13
C LEU A 189 16.45 -0.15 -16.87
N LEU A 190 16.51 0.23 -18.14
CA LEU A 190 17.70 0.01 -18.96
C LEU A 190 18.90 0.82 -18.46
N GLU A 191 18.70 2.07 -18.09
CA GLU A 191 19.75 2.94 -17.54
C GLU A 191 20.32 2.35 -16.24
N ALA A 192 19.44 1.96 -15.31
CA ALA A 192 19.86 1.34 -14.04
C ALA A 192 20.67 0.05 -14.28
N LYS A 193 20.27 -0.77 -15.26
CA LYS A 193 21.01 -1.97 -15.67
C LYS A 193 22.39 -1.60 -16.20
N CYS A 194 22.49 -0.62 -17.10
CA CYS A 194 23.77 -0.18 -17.66
C CYS A 194 24.72 0.33 -16.56
N VAL A 195 24.20 1.16 -15.64
CA VAL A 195 24.99 1.65 -14.49
C VAL A 195 25.46 0.50 -13.62
N ALA A 196 24.60 -0.47 -13.33
CA ALA A 196 24.97 -1.64 -12.53
C ALA A 196 26.04 -2.50 -13.22
N LEU A 197 25.93 -2.72 -14.53
CA LEU A 197 26.93 -3.44 -15.31
C LEU A 197 28.29 -2.72 -15.28
N ILE A 198 28.31 -1.40 -15.52
CA ILE A 198 29.53 -0.59 -15.49
C ILE A 198 30.19 -0.66 -14.11
N ARG A 199 29.41 -0.50 -13.03
CA ARG A 199 29.93 -0.57 -11.64
C ARG A 199 30.56 -1.92 -11.28
N ASN A 200 30.10 -3.00 -11.91
CA ASN A 200 30.63 -4.35 -11.69
C ASN A 200 31.78 -4.71 -12.64
N LEU A 201 32.18 -3.83 -13.56
CA LEU A 201 33.38 -4.06 -14.40
C LEU A 201 34.65 -4.06 -13.55
N PRO A 202 35.64 -4.92 -13.86
CA PRO A 202 36.95 -4.86 -13.23
C PRO A 202 37.58 -3.46 -13.41
N GLN A 203 38.28 -2.99 -12.37
CA GLN A 203 38.89 -1.64 -12.36
C GLN A 203 39.80 -1.38 -13.58
N ALA A 204 40.48 -2.43 -14.06
CA ALA A 204 41.31 -2.37 -15.27
C ALA A 204 40.54 -1.99 -16.55
N CYS A 205 39.24 -2.32 -16.62
CA CYS A 205 38.40 -1.98 -17.76
C CYS A 205 37.90 -0.51 -17.71
N LEU A 206 37.87 0.10 -16.52
CA LEU A 206 37.42 1.47 -16.30
C LEU A 206 38.50 2.53 -16.49
N LEU A 207 39.77 2.11 -16.54
CA LEU A 207 40.94 2.99 -16.69
C LEU A 207 41.30 3.33 -18.15
N TYR A 208 40.63 2.76 -19.14
CA TYR A 208 40.88 2.96 -20.58
C TYR A 208 39.82 3.84 -21.27
N THR A 209 39.06 4.64 -20.52
CA THR A 209 38.16 5.65 -21.09
C THR A 209 38.61 7.04 -20.78
#